data_9b6bb4b76b06bf3a260562e7013af558
#
_entry.id   9b6bb4b76b06bf3a260562e7013af558
#
_cell.length_a   1.000
_cell.length_b   1.000
_cell.length_c   1.000
_cell.angle_alpha   90.00
_cell.angle_beta   90.00
_cell.angle_gamma   90.00
#
_symmetry.space_group_name_H-M   'P 1'
#
loop_
_entity.id
_entity.type
_entity.pdbx_description
1 polymer ?
#
loop_
_entity_poly.entity_id
_entity_poly.type
_entity_poly.pdbx_seq_one_letter_code
_entity_poly.pdbx_strand_id
1 'polypeptide(L)'
;MTFSLELSEEQQELRDWVHGFAEQTIRPAAREWDEREETPWPIIQEAAKIGLYGFETLATFWADDTGLSLPIANEELFWGDGGIGMAIFGTTLAVAGIFAAGTPDQLAEWVPQCYGDVDDPKVAAFCSSEPGAGSDVSAMRTRAVYDEAKDEWVLNGQKAWATNGGIANVHVVQAVVDPELGSRGQAAFVVPPGTKGLESPSKIKKHGLRASHTADVFLDDVRVPGSCLLGGKEKLDERLARSREGTKASSQAAMKTFELSRPAVGAQAVGIARAAYETALEYAQQRETFGRPIIENQSIAFTLADMRMEIDAARLLVWRAAWLGRNGGFTAGEGSMSKLKAGRVATWATERAIQILGGNGYTREFPVERMHRDAKIYDIFEGTEQIQQLVVARAISGKHIA
;
A
#
# COMPACT_ATOMS: atom_id res chain seq x y z
N MET A 1 7.85 25.02 5.53
CA MET A 1 6.58 25.38 4.84
C MET A 1 5.44 25.34 5.84
N THR A 2 4.42 26.19 5.74
CA THR A 2 3.26 26.17 6.65
C THR A 2 2.24 25.15 6.14
N PHE A 3 1.67 24.34 7.01
CA PHE A 3 0.57 23.44 6.65
C PHE A 3 -0.63 24.24 6.18
N SER A 4 -1.18 23.89 5.01
CA SER A 4 -2.38 24.51 4.44
C SER A 4 -3.40 23.43 4.09
N LEU A 5 -4.67 23.75 4.22
CA LEU A 5 -5.79 22.95 3.72
C LEU A 5 -6.18 23.30 2.29
N GLU A 6 -5.67 24.44 1.77
CA GLU A 6 -5.88 24.84 0.40
C GLU A 6 -4.88 24.09 -0.49
N LEU A 7 -5.39 23.41 -1.48
CA LEU A 7 -4.58 22.76 -2.51
C LEU A 7 -4.05 23.82 -3.49
N SER A 8 -2.79 23.66 -3.91
CA SER A 8 -2.24 24.45 -5.01
C SER A 8 -2.96 24.14 -6.33
N GLU A 9 -2.78 24.99 -7.34
CA GLU A 9 -3.32 24.75 -8.69
C GLU A 9 -2.82 23.39 -9.23
N GLU A 10 -1.53 23.09 -9.08
CA GLU A 10 -0.93 21.82 -9.50
C GLU A 10 -1.54 20.59 -8.79
N GLN A 11 -1.86 20.72 -7.50
CA GLN A 11 -2.51 19.66 -6.74
C GLN A 11 -3.98 19.48 -7.13
N GLN A 12 -4.66 20.57 -7.50
CA GLN A 12 -6.02 20.51 -8.04
C GLN A 12 -6.03 19.85 -9.42
N GLU A 13 -5.12 20.23 -10.31
CA GLU A 13 -4.95 19.62 -11.63
C GLU A 13 -4.62 18.11 -11.51
N LEU A 14 -3.71 17.76 -10.60
CA LEU A 14 -3.39 16.34 -10.29
C LEU A 14 -4.63 15.59 -9.85
N ARG A 15 -5.39 16.13 -8.90
CA ARG A 15 -6.63 15.52 -8.42
C ARG A 15 -7.61 15.27 -9.56
N ASP A 16 -7.87 16.32 -10.35
CA ASP A 16 -8.85 16.28 -11.42
C ASP A 16 -8.42 15.33 -12.56
N TRP A 17 -7.13 15.27 -12.86
CA TRP A 17 -6.56 14.32 -13.81
C TRP A 17 -6.73 12.86 -13.38
N VAL A 18 -6.34 12.53 -12.13
CA VAL A 18 -6.46 11.15 -11.61
C VAL A 18 -7.93 10.77 -11.43
N HIS A 19 -8.78 11.71 -10.96
CA HIS A 19 -10.22 11.50 -10.84
C HIS A 19 -10.86 11.19 -12.21
N GLY A 20 -10.54 11.96 -13.24
CA GLY A 20 -11.04 11.74 -14.58
C GLY A 20 -10.69 10.34 -15.12
N PHE A 21 -9.47 9.86 -14.89
CA PHE A 21 -9.09 8.49 -15.23
C PHE A 21 -9.85 7.45 -14.39
N ALA A 22 -10.01 7.70 -13.11
CA ALA A 22 -10.75 6.81 -12.22
C ALA A 22 -12.23 6.70 -12.62
N GLU A 23 -12.87 7.81 -12.97
CA GLU A 23 -14.27 7.87 -13.39
C GLU A 23 -14.50 7.22 -14.76
N GLN A 24 -13.65 7.54 -15.74
CA GLN A 24 -13.88 7.13 -17.14
C GLN A 24 -13.35 5.74 -17.46
N THR A 25 -12.31 5.27 -16.76
CA THR A 25 -11.64 4.00 -17.08
C THR A 25 -11.80 2.96 -15.97
N ILE A 26 -11.58 3.32 -14.71
CA ILE A 26 -11.55 2.35 -13.61
C ILE A 26 -12.97 1.94 -13.19
N ARG A 27 -13.83 2.89 -12.84
CA ARG A 27 -15.19 2.61 -12.34
C ARG A 27 -16.02 1.74 -13.26
N PRO A 28 -16.08 1.98 -14.59
CA PRO A 28 -16.84 1.13 -15.51
C PRO A 28 -16.35 -0.32 -15.57
N ALA A 29 -15.04 -0.53 -15.40
CA ALA A 29 -14.41 -1.84 -15.50
C ALA A 29 -14.37 -2.61 -14.15
N ALA A 30 -14.63 -1.94 -13.04
CA ALA A 30 -14.40 -2.45 -11.68
C ALA A 30 -15.13 -3.77 -11.40
N ARG A 31 -16.40 -3.90 -11.81
CA ARG A 31 -17.19 -5.12 -11.63
C ARG A 31 -16.59 -6.30 -12.39
N GLU A 32 -16.26 -6.11 -13.65
CA GLU A 32 -15.68 -7.17 -14.48
C GLU A 32 -14.40 -7.74 -13.88
N TRP A 33 -13.46 -6.85 -13.50
CA TRP A 33 -12.17 -7.29 -12.97
C TRP A 33 -12.24 -7.87 -11.56
N ASP A 34 -13.19 -7.44 -10.73
CA ASP A 34 -13.50 -8.09 -9.46
C ASP A 34 -14.03 -9.53 -9.68
N GLU A 35 -14.97 -9.71 -10.62
CA GLU A 35 -15.55 -11.03 -10.94
C GLU A 35 -14.53 -11.99 -11.57
N ARG A 36 -13.66 -11.49 -12.45
CA ARG A 36 -12.59 -12.28 -13.10
C ARG A 36 -11.49 -12.68 -12.12
N GLU A 37 -11.29 -11.90 -11.07
CA GLU A 37 -10.15 -12.08 -10.15
C GLU A 37 -8.79 -12.08 -10.87
N GLU A 38 -8.63 -11.37 -11.95
CA GLU A 38 -7.42 -11.29 -12.77
C GLU A 38 -6.77 -9.91 -12.66
N THR A 39 -5.48 -9.84 -13.01
CA THR A 39 -4.76 -8.56 -13.09
C THR A 39 -5.24 -7.76 -14.29
N PRO A 40 -5.68 -6.51 -14.12
CA PRO A 40 -6.26 -5.70 -15.18
C PRO A 40 -5.18 -5.07 -16.08
N TRP A 41 -4.39 -5.89 -16.77
CA TRP A 41 -3.30 -5.42 -17.64
C TRP A 41 -3.68 -4.33 -18.63
N PRO A 42 -4.84 -4.40 -19.32
CA PRO A 42 -5.26 -3.31 -20.22
C PRO A 42 -5.40 -1.97 -19.49
N ILE A 43 -5.88 -1.96 -18.23
CA ILE A 43 -6.05 -0.73 -17.46
C ILE A 43 -4.70 -0.22 -16.95
N ILE A 44 -3.79 -1.11 -16.54
CA ILE A 44 -2.41 -0.75 -16.18
C ILE A 44 -1.72 -0.10 -17.39
N GLN A 45 -1.92 -0.66 -18.59
CA GLN A 45 -1.37 -0.10 -19.83
C GLN A 45 -1.97 1.28 -20.17
N GLU A 46 -3.29 1.46 -20.01
CA GLU A 46 -3.89 2.79 -20.19
C GLU A 46 -3.34 3.81 -19.17
N ALA A 47 -3.15 3.40 -17.90
CA ALA A 47 -2.50 4.23 -16.90
C ALA A 47 -1.04 4.59 -17.30
N ALA A 48 -0.30 3.66 -17.90
CA ALA A 48 1.05 3.92 -18.41
C ALA A 48 1.04 4.90 -19.59
N LYS A 49 0.10 4.76 -20.54
CA LYS A 49 -0.03 5.66 -21.69
C LYS A 49 -0.30 7.11 -21.31
N ILE A 50 -1.06 7.34 -20.25
CA ILE A 50 -1.32 8.69 -19.75
C ILE A 50 -0.24 9.18 -18.77
N GLY A 51 0.78 8.37 -18.49
CA GLY A 51 1.87 8.69 -17.57
C GLY A 51 1.57 8.47 -16.08
N LEU A 52 0.40 7.94 -15.72
CA LEU A 52 0.04 7.67 -14.32
C LEU A 52 0.78 6.46 -13.74
N TYR A 53 1.10 5.47 -14.58
CA TYR A 53 1.89 4.30 -14.20
C TYR A 53 3.32 4.42 -14.71
N GLY A 54 4.23 4.83 -13.81
CA GLY A 54 5.64 4.99 -14.15
C GLY A 54 6.43 5.61 -13.01
N PHE A 55 7.76 5.49 -13.10
CA PHE A 55 8.66 6.06 -12.10
C PHE A 55 8.65 7.58 -12.09
N GLU A 56 8.57 8.23 -13.24
CA GLU A 56 8.62 9.69 -13.36
C GLU A 56 7.50 10.37 -12.58
N THR A 57 6.28 9.85 -12.72
CA THR A 57 5.12 10.36 -11.97
C THR A 57 5.26 10.09 -10.47
N LEU A 58 5.73 8.90 -10.08
CA LEU A 58 5.98 8.62 -8.66
C LEU A 58 7.07 9.54 -8.10
N ALA A 59 8.13 9.82 -8.86
CA ALA A 59 9.19 10.74 -8.46
C ALA A 59 8.65 12.18 -8.29
N THR A 60 7.74 12.61 -9.16
CA THR A 60 7.06 13.91 -9.04
C THR A 60 6.24 13.97 -7.75
N PHE A 61 5.47 12.92 -7.43
CA PHE A 61 4.71 12.86 -6.17
C PHE A 61 5.62 12.90 -4.94
N TRP A 62 6.79 12.25 -5.02
CA TRP A 62 7.77 12.28 -3.92
C TRP A 62 8.55 13.60 -3.85
N ALA A 63 8.64 14.35 -4.93
CA ALA A 63 9.30 15.65 -4.95
C ALA A 63 8.41 16.77 -4.35
N ASP A 64 7.12 16.55 -4.20
CA ASP A 64 6.19 17.51 -3.60
C ASP A 64 6.59 17.84 -2.15
N ASP A 65 6.98 19.09 -1.92
CA ASP A 65 7.41 19.58 -0.60
C ASP A 65 6.31 19.54 0.45
N THR A 66 5.04 19.53 0.04
CA THR A 66 3.90 19.38 0.96
C THR A 66 3.67 17.93 1.36
N GLY A 67 4.10 16.97 0.52
CA GLY A 67 3.85 15.55 0.66
C GLY A 67 2.41 15.13 0.34
N LEU A 68 1.56 16.03 -0.20
CA LEU A 68 0.14 15.77 -0.42
C LEU A 68 -0.17 15.10 -1.76
N SER A 69 0.68 15.25 -2.78
CA SER A 69 0.43 14.73 -4.14
C SER A 69 0.18 13.22 -4.15
N LEU A 70 0.97 12.45 -3.42
CA LEU A 70 0.78 10.99 -3.35
C LEU A 70 -0.53 10.59 -2.65
N PRO A 71 -0.92 11.13 -1.48
CA PRO A 71 -2.24 10.92 -0.89
C PRO A 71 -3.40 11.35 -1.80
N ILE A 72 -3.31 12.48 -2.49
CA ILE A 72 -4.34 12.95 -3.42
C ILE A 72 -4.54 11.93 -4.55
N ALA A 73 -3.46 11.51 -5.22
CA ALA A 73 -3.52 10.53 -6.29
C ALA A 73 -4.08 9.18 -5.81
N ASN A 74 -3.68 8.72 -4.60
CA ASN A 74 -4.21 7.49 -4.01
C ASN A 74 -5.70 7.60 -3.70
N GLU A 75 -6.16 8.70 -3.12
CA GLU A 75 -7.59 8.88 -2.81
C GLU A 75 -8.43 8.82 -4.08
N GLU A 76 -8.05 9.52 -5.15
CA GLU A 76 -8.82 9.54 -6.39
C GLU A 76 -8.80 8.20 -7.13
N LEU A 77 -7.65 7.54 -7.18
CA LEU A 77 -7.54 6.25 -7.85
C LEU A 77 -8.39 5.17 -7.17
N PHE A 78 -8.35 5.11 -5.83
CA PHE A 78 -9.09 4.14 -5.03
C PHE A 78 -10.57 4.51 -4.85
N TRP A 79 -10.96 5.75 -5.12
CA TRP A 79 -12.34 6.13 -5.34
C TRP A 79 -12.92 5.45 -6.59
N GLY A 80 -12.10 5.22 -7.61
CA GLY A 80 -12.47 4.43 -8.78
C GLY A 80 -12.78 2.98 -8.44
N ASP A 81 -11.79 2.26 -7.90
CA ASP A 81 -11.91 0.86 -7.44
C ASP A 81 -10.68 0.46 -6.63
N GLY A 82 -10.90 -0.23 -5.50
CA GLY A 82 -9.81 -0.67 -4.63
C GLY A 82 -8.89 -1.71 -5.27
N GLY A 83 -9.44 -2.70 -5.96
CA GLY A 83 -8.68 -3.78 -6.59
C GLY A 83 -7.83 -3.32 -7.77
N ILE A 84 -8.41 -2.52 -8.66
CA ILE A 84 -7.70 -1.93 -9.81
C ILE A 84 -6.68 -0.89 -9.33
N GLY A 85 -7.05 -0.02 -8.38
CA GLY A 85 -6.14 0.95 -7.78
C GLY A 85 -4.91 0.27 -7.19
N MET A 86 -5.09 -0.86 -6.48
CA MET A 86 -3.98 -1.65 -5.94
C MET A 86 -3.16 -2.33 -7.05
N ALA A 87 -3.77 -2.77 -8.16
CA ALA A 87 -3.03 -3.33 -9.29
C ALA A 87 -2.11 -2.28 -9.94
N ILE A 88 -2.54 -1.01 -10.00
CA ILE A 88 -1.74 0.11 -10.52
C ILE A 88 -0.66 0.53 -9.50
N PHE A 89 -1.02 0.79 -8.24
CA PHE A 89 -0.07 1.35 -7.27
C PHE A 89 0.68 0.31 -6.44
N GLY A 90 0.37 -0.98 -6.55
CA GLY A 90 1.04 -2.04 -5.78
C GLY A 90 2.56 -2.15 -6.01
N THR A 91 3.04 -1.80 -7.19
CA THR A 91 4.47 -1.72 -7.52
C THR A 91 5.23 -0.68 -6.70
N THR A 92 4.54 0.38 -6.27
CA THR A 92 5.14 1.51 -5.52
C THR A 92 5.83 1.06 -4.23
N LEU A 93 5.32 0.02 -3.55
CA LEU A 93 5.93 -0.47 -2.31
C LEU A 93 7.31 -1.12 -2.55
N ALA A 94 7.47 -1.88 -3.64
CA ALA A 94 8.75 -2.46 -4.03
C ALA A 94 9.77 -1.35 -4.37
N VAL A 95 9.33 -0.36 -5.14
CA VAL A 95 10.16 0.81 -5.50
C VAL A 95 10.55 1.60 -4.24
N ALA A 96 9.62 1.84 -3.31
CA ALA A 96 9.92 2.48 -2.02
C ALA A 96 10.96 1.67 -1.21
N GLY A 97 10.91 0.33 -1.25
CA GLY A 97 11.89 -0.54 -0.63
C GLY A 97 13.29 -0.39 -1.24
N ILE A 98 13.39 -0.26 -2.58
CA ILE A 98 14.65 0.00 -3.28
C ILE A 98 15.19 1.38 -2.90
N PHE A 99 14.33 2.42 -2.88
CA PHE A 99 14.73 3.78 -2.48
C PHE A 99 15.23 3.87 -1.04
N ALA A 100 14.59 3.16 -0.13
CA ALA A 100 14.94 3.21 1.29
C ALA A 100 16.31 2.59 1.61
N ALA A 101 16.76 1.62 0.82
CA ALA A 101 17.93 0.81 1.13
C ALA A 101 19.03 0.82 0.04
N GLY A 102 18.65 1.07 -1.21
CA GLY A 102 19.53 0.98 -2.38
C GLY A 102 20.55 2.11 -2.51
N THR A 103 21.54 1.89 -3.35
CA THR A 103 22.47 2.92 -3.84
C THR A 103 21.89 3.62 -5.08
N PRO A 104 22.40 4.80 -5.47
CA PRO A 104 21.98 5.45 -6.72
C PRO A 104 22.09 4.54 -7.95
N ASP A 105 23.13 3.74 -8.06
CA ASP A 105 23.32 2.80 -9.18
C ASP A 105 22.24 1.70 -9.15
N GLN A 106 21.92 1.15 -7.98
CA GLN A 106 20.85 0.18 -7.82
C GLN A 106 19.47 0.76 -8.13
N LEU A 107 19.23 2.02 -7.80
CA LEU A 107 18.01 2.71 -8.17
C LEU A 107 17.89 2.84 -9.69
N ALA A 108 18.97 3.29 -10.35
CA ALA A 108 19.02 3.46 -11.80
C ALA A 108 18.83 2.13 -12.55
N GLU A 109 19.34 1.03 -11.99
CA GLU A 109 19.24 -0.32 -12.57
C GLU A 109 17.86 -0.93 -12.40
N TRP A 110 17.31 -0.91 -11.16
CA TRP A 110 16.13 -1.74 -10.81
C TRP A 110 14.80 -1.03 -10.94
N VAL A 111 14.74 0.28 -10.70
CA VAL A 111 13.46 0.99 -10.71
C VAL A 111 12.79 0.99 -12.08
N PRO A 112 13.47 1.21 -13.21
CA PRO A 112 12.85 1.08 -14.53
C PRO A 112 12.28 -0.32 -14.78
N GLN A 113 12.98 -1.36 -14.33
CA GLN A 113 12.54 -2.76 -14.48
C GLN A 113 11.30 -3.10 -13.66
N CYS A 114 10.96 -2.32 -12.62
CA CYS A 114 9.74 -2.48 -11.84
C CYS A 114 8.49 -2.06 -12.62
N TYR A 115 8.63 -1.13 -13.57
CA TYR A 115 7.51 -0.58 -14.33
C TYR A 115 7.43 -1.09 -15.77
N GLY A 116 8.57 -1.50 -16.36
CA GLY A 116 8.67 -1.78 -17.79
C GLY A 116 8.51 -0.52 -18.64
N ASP A 117 7.88 -0.64 -19.77
CA ASP A 117 7.56 0.46 -20.65
C ASP A 117 6.05 0.53 -20.94
N VAL A 118 5.64 1.52 -21.74
CA VAL A 118 4.22 1.77 -22.06
C VAL A 118 3.58 0.63 -22.84
N ASP A 119 4.35 -0.04 -23.71
CA ASP A 119 3.84 -1.13 -24.54
C ASP A 119 3.88 -2.49 -23.82
N ASP A 120 4.81 -2.64 -22.85
CA ASP A 120 4.96 -3.85 -22.03
C ASP A 120 5.13 -3.50 -20.54
N PRO A 121 4.06 -3.00 -19.88
CA PRO A 121 4.13 -2.63 -18.48
C PRO A 121 4.42 -3.85 -17.60
N LYS A 122 5.33 -3.68 -16.65
CA LYS A 122 5.72 -4.67 -15.65
C LYS A 122 5.20 -4.25 -14.28
N VAL A 123 5.21 -5.18 -13.34
CA VAL A 123 4.91 -4.93 -11.93
C VAL A 123 6.05 -5.47 -11.07
N ALA A 124 6.16 -4.97 -9.84
CA ALA A 124 7.13 -5.46 -8.88
C ALA A 124 6.45 -5.88 -7.57
N ALA A 125 7.14 -6.74 -6.81
CA ALA A 125 6.66 -7.27 -5.55
C ALA A 125 7.60 -6.91 -4.39
N PHE A 126 7.04 -6.48 -3.26
CA PHE A 126 7.76 -6.36 -1.98
C PHE A 126 7.40 -7.55 -1.09
N CYS A 127 8.38 -8.40 -0.81
CA CYS A 127 8.21 -9.70 -0.14
C CYS A 127 8.81 -9.64 1.26
N SER A 128 8.00 -9.25 2.26
CA SER A 128 8.42 -9.16 3.66
C SER A 128 7.76 -10.23 4.54
N SER A 129 6.43 -10.29 4.53
CA SER A 129 5.67 -11.21 5.39
C SER A 129 5.92 -12.68 5.08
N GLU A 130 5.79 -13.52 6.10
CA GLU A 130 5.88 -14.97 6.02
C GLU A 130 4.67 -15.62 6.71
N PRO A 131 4.36 -16.91 6.48
CA PRO A 131 3.25 -17.58 7.17
C PRO A 131 3.32 -17.48 8.69
N GLY A 132 4.53 -17.45 9.26
CA GLY A 132 4.78 -17.32 10.70
C GLY A 132 5.24 -15.94 11.17
N ALA A 133 5.37 -14.94 10.27
CA ALA A 133 5.91 -13.62 10.59
C ALA A 133 5.16 -12.52 9.83
N GLY A 134 4.01 -12.12 10.36
CA GLY A 134 3.23 -10.96 9.92
C GLY A 134 3.52 -9.75 10.79
N SER A 135 2.74 -9.55 11.85
CA SER A 135 2.94 -8.47 12.83
C SER A 135 4.26 -8.63 13.60
N ASP A 136 4.68 -9.85 13.87
CA ASP A 136 6.00 -10.15 14.45
C ASP A 136 7.04 -10.32 13.34
N VAL A 137 7.53 -9.19 12.82
CA VAL A 137 8.58 -9.19 11.78
C VAL A 137 9.93 -9.73 12.28
N SER A 138 10.11 -9.85 13.61
CA SER A 138 11.33 -10.42 14.19
C SER A 138 11.40 -11.95 14.05
N ALA A 139 10.25 -12.60 13.90
CA ALA A 139 10.13 -14.04 13.69
C ALA A 139 10.40 -14.50 12.24
N MET A 140 10.87 -13.61 11.37
CA MET A 140 11.23 -13.92 9.98
C MET A 140 12.24 -15.08 9.91
N ARG A 141 12.00 -16.03 9.00
CA ARG A 141 12.80 -17.26 8.81
C ARG A 141 13.49 -17.35 7.47
N THR A 142 13.06 -16.62 6.46
CA THR A 142 13.78 -16.54 5.17
C THR A 142 15.22 -16.12 5.42
N ARG A 143 16.17 -16.92 4.93
CA ARG A 143 17.61 -16.74 5.14
C ARG A 143 18.28 -16.26 3.87
N ALA A 144 19.30 -15.44 4.03
CA ALA A 144 20.26 -15.11 2.99
C ALA A 144 21.68 -15.40 3.51
N VAL A 145 22.41 -16.26 2.81
CA VAL A 145 23.78 -16.65 3.14
C VAL A 145 24.70 -16.20 2.01
N TYR A 146 25.79 -15.53 2.37
CA TYR A 146 26.78 -15.06 1.39
C TYR A 146 27.78 -16.15 1.02
N ASP A 147 27.94 -16.41 -0.27
CA ASP A 147 28.96 -17.28 -0.85
C ASP A 147 30.14 -16.39 -1.32
N GLU A 148 31.16 -16.25 -0.47
CA GLU A 148 32.31 -15.41 -0.75
C GLU A 148 33.11 -15.84 -2.01
N ALA A 149 33.11 -17.15 -2.31
CA ALA A 149 33.88 -17.68 -3.44
C ALA A 149 33.27 -17.28 -4.79
N LYS A 150 31.98 -16.99 -4.81
CA LYS A 150 31.22 -16.66 -6.02
C LYS A 150 30.73 -15.21 -6.07
N ASP A 151 30.86 -14.47 -4.98
CA ASP A 151 30.22 -13.16 -4.78
C ASP A 151 28.70 -13.23 -5.01
N GLU A 152 28.04 -14.21 -4.38
CA GLU A 152 26.61 -14.45 -4.51
C GLU A 152 25.94 -14.53 -3.15
N TRP A 153 24.66 -14.13 -3.08
CA TRP A 153 23.76 -14.44 -1.96
C TRP A 153 22.84 -15.60 -2.32
N VAL A 154 22.68 -16.51 -1.39
CA VAL A 154 21.78 -17.68 -1.50
C VAL A 154 20.59 -17.47 -0.58
N LEU A 155 19.41 -17.30 -1.14
CA LEU A 155 18.17 -17.06 -0.42
C LEU A 155 17.33 -18.32 -0.36
N ASN A 156 16.87 -18.66 0.85
CA ASN A 156 15.98 -19.81 1.11
C ASN A 156 14.86 -19.40 2.05
N GLY A 157 13.61 -19.76 1.72
CA GLY A 157 12.45 -19.50 2.56
C GLY A 157 11.15 -19.38 1.81
N GLN A 158 10.14 -18.83 2.50
CA GLN A 158 8.81 -18.60 1.94
C GLN A 158 8.29 -17.24 2.36
N LYS A 159 7.76 -16.49 1.40
CA LYS A 159 7.02 -15.26 1.63
C LYS A 159 5.54 -15.47 1.40
N ALA A 160 4.71 -14.77 2.16
CA ALA A 160 3.26 -14.89 2.10
C ALA A 160 2.60 -13.55 1.76
N TRP A 161 1.47 -13.63 1.08
CA TRP A 161 0.60 -12.49 0.75
C TRP A 161 1.30 -11.37 -0.03
N ALA A 162 2.33 -11.68 -0.81
CA ALA A 162 3.04 -10.69 -1.60
C ALA A 162 2.15 -10.16 -2.74
N THR A 163 1.86 -8.85 -2.73
CA THR A 163 1.23 -8.18 -3.87
C THR A 163 2.12 -8.35 -5.08
N ASN A 164 1.54 -8.75 -6.20
CA ASN A 164 2.23 -9.09 -7.45
C ASN A 164 3.19 -10.30 -7.38
N GLY A 165 3.28 -11.03 -6.26
CA GLY A 165 4.31 -12.04 -6.02
C GLY A 165 4.47 -13.09 -7.13
N GLY A 166 3.39 -13.49 -7.80
CA GLY A 166 3.41 -14.48 -8.89
C GLY A 166 3.58 -13.92 -10.30
N ILE A 167 3.56 -12.59 -10.45
CA ILE A 167 3.60 -11.92 -11.76
C ILE A 167 4.66 -10.81 -11.84
N ALA A 168 5.41 -10.58 -10.76
CA ALA A 168 6.38 -9.52 -10.68
C ALA A 168 7.59 -9.77 -11.56
N ASN A 169 8.04 -8.72 -12.25
CA ASN A 169 9.30 -8.72 -12.96
C ASN A 169 10.49 -8.63 -11.98
N VAL A 170 10.35 -7.81 -10.94
CA VAL A 170 11.35 -7.62 -9.89
C VAL A 170 10.74 -7.94 -8.53
N HIS A 171 11.45 -8.74 -7.72
CA HIS A 171 11.06 -9.02 -6.34
C HIS A 171 12.05 -8.35 -5.38
N VAL A 172 11.56 -7.56 -4.44
CA VAL A 172 12.35 -7.04 -3.31
C VAL A 172 12.07 -7.91 -2.10
N VAL A 173 13.06 -8.72 -1.72
CA VAL A 173 12.90 -9.76 -0.69
C VAL A 173 13.63 -9.36 0.58
N GLN A 174 12.92 -9.34 1.70
CA GLN A 174 13.51 -9.21 3.04
C GLN A 174 13.98 -10.59 3.54
N ALA A 175 15.23 -10.70 3.98
CA ALA A 175 15.77 -11.95 4.51
C ALA A 175 16.67 -11.71 5.72
N VAL A 176 16.83 -12.74 6.54
CA VAL A 176 17.72 -12.75 7.71
C VAL A 176 19.13 -13.14 7.27
N VAL A 177 20.09 -12.25 7.49
CA VAL A 177 21.51 -12.47 7.25
C VAL A 177 22.26 -12.80 8.54
N ASP A 178 21.74 -12.37 9.70
CA ASP A 178 22.27 -12.68 11.04
C ASP A 178 21.12 -12.99 12.01
N PRO A 179 20.88 -14.27 12.34
CA PRO A 179 19.78 -14.66 13.21
C PRO A 179 19.94 -14.21 14.68
N GLU A 180 21.16 -13.98 15.12
CA GLU A 180 21.43 -13.61 16.52
C GLU A 180 20.97 -12.17 16.82
N LEU A 181 20.87 -11.34 15.79
CA LEU A 181 20.46 -9.95 15.91
C LEU A 181 18.95 -9.72 15.77
N GLY A 182 18.14 -10.79 15.59
CA GLY A 182 16.70 -10.69 15.39
C GLY A 182 16.36 -9.79 14.20
N SER A 183 15.43 -8.85 14.40
CA SER A 183 15.02 -7.92 13.34
C SER A 183 16.14 -6.99 12.84
N ARG A 184 17.20 -6.77 13.62
CA ARG A 184 18.38 -5.98 13.21
C ARG A 184 19.31 -6.75 12.26
N GLY A 185 19.19 -8.07 12.24
CA GLY A 185 19.93 -8.98 11.37
C GLY A 185 19.25 -9.22 10.00
N GLN A 186 18.29 -8.39 9.59
CA GLN A 186 17.60 -8.50 8.31
C GLN A 186 18.21 -7.57 7.27
N ALA A 187 18.13 -7.96 5.99
CA ALA A 187 18.54 -7.15 4.84
C ALA A 187 17.55 -7.32 3.68
N ALA A 188 17.58 -6.39 2.74
CA ALA A 188 16.74 -6.39 1.54
C ALA A 188 17.57 -6.76 0.31
N PHE A 189 17.00 -7.62 -0.52
CA PHE A 189 17.62 -8.11 -1.75
C PHE A 189 16.70 -7.87 -2.93
N VAL A 190 17.27 -7.46 -4.05
CA VAL A 190 16.59 -7.54 -5.33
C VAL A 190 16.80 -8.95 -5.89
N VAL A 191 15.70 -9.61 -6.27
CA VAL A 191 15.75 -10.85 -7.06
C VAL A 191 15.32 -10.48 -8.48
N PRO A 192 16.27 -10.53 -9.43
CA PRO A 192 16.03 -10.19 -10.83
C PRO A 192 15.02 -11.11 -11.53
N PRO A 193 14.43 -10.68 -12.65
CA PRO A 193 13.54 -11.52 -13.42
C PRO A 193 14.25 -12.80 -13.91
N GLY A 194 13.52 -13.92 -13.91
CA GLY A 194 14.03 -15.19 -14.40
C GLY A 194 15.05 -15.88 -13.49
N THR A 195 15.28 -15.40 -12.27
CA THR A 195 16.16 -16.06 -11.30
C THR A 195 15.60 -17.43 -10.94
N LYS A 196 16.45 -18.47 -11.07
CA LYS A 196 16.06 -19.86 -10.74
C LYS A 196 15.82 -20.02 -9.25
N GLY A 197 14.89 -20.91 -8.90
CA GLY A 197 14.54 -21.22 -7.51
C GLY A 197 13.51 -20.28 -6.90
N LEU A 198 13.14 -19.17 -7.56
CA LEU A 198 12.00 -18.36 -7.16
C LEU A 198 10.75 -18.87 -7.87
N GLU A 199 9.76 -19.33 -7.10
CA GLU A 199 8.51 -19.85 -7.61
C GLU A 199 7.30 -19.25 -6.88
N SER A 200 6.20 -19.10 -7.62
CA SER A 200 4.92 -18.68 -7.07
C SER A 200 3.79 -19.42 -7.80
N PRO A 201 3.43 -20.61 -7.32
CA PRO A 201 2.61 -21.57 -8.10
C PRO A 201 1.15 -21.16 -8.24
N SER A 202 0.63 -20.27 -7.38
CA SER A 202 -0.79 -19.92 -7.43
C SER A 202 -1.10 -18.55 -6.86
N LYS A 203 -2.09 -17.87 -7.46
CA LYS A 203 -2.73 -16.68 -6.91
C LYS A 203 -3.61 -17.05 -5.73
N ILE A 204 -3.54 -16.28 -4.65
CA ILE A 204 -4.42 -16.41 -3.49
C ILE A 204 -5.80 -15.81 -3.80
N LYS A 205 -6.87 -16.57 -3.57
CA LYS A 205 -8.25 -16.05 -3.62
C LYS A 205 -8.52 -15.21 -2.40
N LYS A 206 -9.03 -14.00 -2.60
CA LYS A 206 -9.22 -13.02 -1.53
C LYS A 206 -10.68 -12.61 -1.35
N HIS A 207 -10.97 -12.07 -0.19
CA HIS A 207 -12.25 -11.46 0.15
C HIS A 207 -12.53 -10.21 -0.71
N GLY A 208 -11.57 -9.29 -0.79
CA GLY A 208 -11.59 -8.05 -1.55
C GLY A 208 -10.28 -7.81 -2.30
N LEU A 209 -10.15 -6.63 -2.95
CA LEU A 209 -9.04 -6.27 -3.85
C LEU A 209 -8.76 -7.38 -4.88
N ARG A 210 -9.82 -7.97 -5.46
CA ARG A 210 -9.72 -9.21 -6.21
C ARG A 210 -9.04 -9.04 -7.57
N ALA A 211 -9.08 -7.84 -8.14
CA ALA A 211 -8.33 -7.48 -9.34
C ALA A 211 -6.82 -7.34 -9.08
N SER A 212 -6.38 -7.14 -7.85
CA SER A 212 -4.96 -7.13 -7.49
C SER A 212 -4.43 -8.54 -7.30
N HIS A 213 -3.28 -8.86 -7.91
CA HIS A 213 -2.62 -10.15 -7.73
C HIS A 213 -1.98 -10.24 -6.33
N THR A 214 -2.16 -11.37 -5.66
CA THR A 214 -1.50 -11.67 -4.39
C THR A 214 -1.12 -13.14 -4.38
N ALA A 215 0.11 -13.45 -4.00
CA ALA A 215 0.61 -14.83 -4.00
C ALA A 215 1.63 -15.07 -2.89
N ASP A 216 1.85 -16.35 -2.57
CA ASP A 216 3.01 -16.79 -1.83
C ASP A 216 4.22 -16.88 -2.79
N VAL A 217 5.42 -16.61 -2.27
CA VAL A 217 6.67 -16.69 -3.03
C VAL A 217 7.60 -17.64 -2.30
N PHE A 218 8.05 -18.68 -2.99
CA PHE A 218 8.97 -19.69 -2.50
C PHE A 218 10.38 -19.40 -3.05
N LEU A 219 11.36 -19.57 -2.20
CA LEU A 219 12.78 -19.35 -2.48
C LEU A 219 13.51 -20.64 -2.13
N ASP A 220 13.99 -21.37 -3.15
CA ASP A 220 14.74 -22.60 -3.01
C ASP A 220 16.08 -22.46 -3.74
N ASP A 221 17.17 -22.31 -2.98
CA ASP A 221 18.53 -22.03 -3.48
C ASP A 221 18.56 -20.88 -4.51
N VAL A 222 17.80 -19.82 -4.24
CA VAL A 222 17.76 -18.62 -5.08
C VAL A 222 19.09 -17.89 -4.98
N ARG A 223 19.87 -17.89 -6.06
CA ARG A 223 21.19 -17.26 -6.12
C ARG A 223 21.12 -15.94 -6.85
N VAL A 224 21.61 -14.90 -6.19
CA VAL A 224 21.68 -13.55 -6.76
C VAL A 224 23.09 -12.99 -6.57
N PRO A 225 23.62 -12.19 -7.51
CA PRO A 225 24.91 -11.51 -7.37
C PRO A 225 25.00 -10.69 -6.09
N GLY A 226 26.21 -10.48 -5.58
CA GLY A 226 26.47 -9.62 -4.42
C GLY A 226 25.90 -8.21 -4.56
N SER A 227 25.86 -7.68 -5.79
CA SER A 227 25.28 -6.38 -6.14
C SER A 227 23.76 -6.29 -5.92
N CYS A 228 23.05 -7.42 -5.81
CA CYS A 228 21.62 -7.45 -5.53
C CYS A 228 21.26 -7.18 -4.06
N LEU A 229 22.22 -7.18 -3.15
CA LEU A 229 22.01 -6.70 -1.77
C LEU A 229 21.83 -5.19 -1.79
N LEU A 230 20.66 -4.70 -1.40
CA LEU A 230 20.39 -3.27 -1.37
C LEU A 230 21.28 -2.55 -0.36
N GLY A 231 21.97 -1.52 -0.83
CA GLY A 231 22.91 -0.72 -0.06
C GLY A 231 24.33 -1.28 0.00
N GLY A 232 24.55 -2.52 -0.49
CA GLY A 232 25.87 -3.14 -0.57
C GLY A 232 26.37 -3.79 0.72
N LYS A 233 27.36 -4.69 0.57
CA LYS A 233 27.86 -5.53 1.66
C LYS A 233 28.63 -4.73 2.73
N GLU A 234 29.42 -3.76 2.36
CA GLU A 234 30.18 -2.93 3.30
C GLU A 234 29.25 -2.23 4.30
N LYS A 235 28.22 -1.56 3.80
CA LYS A 235 27.20 -0.89 4.64
C LYS A 235 26.42 -1.87 5.51
N LEU A 236 26.15 -3.10 5.00
CA LEU A 236 25.54 -4.16 5.79
C LEU A 236 26.45 -4.57 6.94
N ASP A 237 27.72 -4.88 6.67
CA ASP A 237 28.69 -5.34 7.66
C ASP A 237 28.90 -4.32 8.79
N GLU A 238 29.05 -3.03 8.44
CA GLU A 238 29.12 -1.94 9.42
C GLU A 238 27.84 -1.85 10.28
N ARG A 239 26.67 -2.03 9.70
CA ARG A 239 25.40 -2.00 10.44
C ARG A 239 25.27 -3.18 11.40
N LEU A 240 25.68 -4.37 10.97
CA LEU A 240 25.68 -5.58 11.81
C LEU A 240 26.70 -5.44 12.96
N ALA A 241 27.91 -4.93 12.70
CA ALA A 241 28.92 -4.67 13.73
C ALA A 241 28.41 -3.72 14.80
N ARG A 242 27.87 -2.57 14.41
CA ARG A 242 27.23 -1.60 15.32
C ARG A 242 26.08 -2.20 16.12
N SER A 243 25.30 -3.09 15.52
CA SER A 243 24.17 -3.77 16.21
C SER A 243 24.66 -4.75 17.27
N ARG A 244 25.79 -5.43 17.07
CA ARG A 244 26.44 -6.33 18.05
C ARG A 244 27.02 -5.55 19.24
N GLU A 245 27.52 -4.36 19.01
CA GLU A 245 28.07 -3.48 20.07
C GLU A 245 26.97 -2.85 20.95
N GLY A 246 25.70 -3.14 20.69
CA GLY A 246 24.58 -2.62 21.47
C GLY A 246 24.27 -1.14 21.24
N THR A 247 24.93 -0.50 20.28
CA THR A 247 24.61 0.88 19.88
C THR A 247 23.20 0.91 19.32
N LYS A 248 22.35 1.84 19.76
CA LYS A 248 21.00 2.01 19.19
C LYS A 248 21.14 2.32 17.70
N ALA A 249 21.13 1.27 16.88
CA ALA A 249 21.02 1.46 15.45
C ALA A 249 19.71 2.20 15.17
N SER A 250 19.74 3.17 14.27
CA SER A 250 18.54 3.83 13.77
C SER A 250 17.51 2.77 13.37
N SER A 251 16.23 3.03 13.64
CA SER A 251 15.11 2.15 13.25
C SER A 251 15.35 1.56 11.87
N GLN A 252 15.05 0.28 11.71
CA GLN A 252 15.25 -0.47 10.48
C GLN A 252 14.73 0.31 9.28
N ALA A 253 15.46 0.31 8.16
CA ALA A 253 15.03 0.98 6.93
C ALA A 253 13.60 0.57 6.52
N ALA A 254 13.26 -0.72 6.67
CA ALA A 254 11.92 -1.23 6.44
C ALA A 254 10.85 -0.56 7.32
N MET A 255 11.12 -0.34 8.61
CA MET A 255 10.17 0.33 9.51
C MET A 255 9.95 1.79 9.14
N LYS A 256 10.99 2.50 8.72
CA LYS A 256 10.86 3.88 8.22
C LYS A 256 10.06 3.93 6.92
N THR A 257 10.29 2.98 6.01
CA THR A 257 9.52 2.87 4.77
C THR A 257 8.04 2.68 5.07
N PHE A 258 7.69 1.76 5.97
CA PHE A 258 6.30 1.54 6.37
C PHE A 258 5.67 2.75 7.07
N GLU A 259 6.42 3.50 7.89
CA GLU A 259 5.87 4.71 8.51
C GLU A 259 5.53 5.79 7.48
N LEU A 260 6.37 5.97 6.47
CA LEU A 260 6.16 6.95 5.40
C LEU A 260 5.09 6.52 4.39
N SER A 261 4.86 5.21 4.19
CA SER A 261 3.81 4.71 3.29
C SER A 261 2.39 4.80 3.89
N ARG A 262 2.25 4.80 5.23
CA ARG A 262 0.96 4.78 5.92
C ARG A 262 -0.02 5.89 5.53
N PRO A 263 0.39 7.16 5.34
CA PRO A 263 -0.53 8.19 4.85
C PRO A 263 -1.11 7.88 3.48
N ALA A 264 -0.31 7.36 2.54
CA ALA A 264 -0.79 6.95 1.22
C ALA A 264 -1.81 5.78 1.32
N VAL A 265 -1.52 4.79 2.17
CA VAL A 265 -2.46 3.68 2.46
C VAL A 265 -3.74 4.20 3.14
N GLY A 266 -3.63 5.19 4.04
CA GLY A 266 -4.79 5.87 4.61
C GLY A 266 -5.63 6.58 3.55
N ALA A 267 -5.01 7.22 2.57
CA ALA A 267 -5.70 7.89 1.47
C ALA A 267 -6.49 6.91 0.59
N GLN A 268 -5.94 5.70 0.33
CA GLN A 268 -6.64 4.63 -0.37
C GLN A 268 -7.96 4.26 0.34
N ALA A 269 -7.89 4.09 1.65
CA ALA A 269 -9.07 3.79 2.46
C ALA A 269 -10.11 4.94 2.43
N VAL A 270 -9.65 6.20 2.47
CA VAL A 270 -10.50 7.39 2.33
C VAL A 270 -11.18 7.41 0.96
N GLY A 271 -10.48 7.07 -0.12
CA GLY A 271 -11.03 6.98 -1.47
C GLY A 271 -12.20 5.99 -1.56
N ILE A 272 -12.02 4.77 -1.02
CA ILE A 272 -13.08 3.75 -0.97
C ILE A 272 -14.26 4.22 -0.13
N ALA A 273 -14.01 4.81 1.05
CA ALA A 273 -15.05 5.33 1.93
C ALA A 273 -15.87 6.44 1.24
N ARG A 274 -15.20 7.37 0.55
CA ARG A 274 -15.84 8.45 -0.21
C ARG A 274 -16.71 7.90 -1.34
N ALA A 275 -16.20 6.94 -2.11
CA ALA A 275 -16.96 6.29 -3.17
C ALA A 275 -18.25 5.63 -2.65
N ALA A 276 -18.17 4.95 -1.51
CA ALA A 276 -19.33 4.31 -0.90
C ALA A 276 -20.34 5.35 -0.36
N TYR A 277 -19.86 6.43 0.27
CA TYR A 277 -20.68 7.53 0.73
C TYR A 277 -21.43 8.21 -0.41
N GLU A 278 -20.75 8.58 -1.50
CA GLU A 278 -21.34 9.25 -2.65
C GLU A 278 -22.40 8.37 -3.32
N THR A 279 -22.12 7.07 -3.49
CA THR A 279 -23.09 6.08 -4.00
C THR A 279 -24.33 5.97 -3.09
N ALA A 280 -24.13 5.95 -1.77
CA ALA A 280 -25.24 5.87 -0.82
C ALA A 280 -26.07 7.16 -0.77
N LEU A 281 -25.43 8.32 -0.89
CA LEU A 281 -26.10 9.62 -0.95
C LEU A 281 -26.96 9.75 -2.21
N GLU A 282 -26.39 9.44 -3.38
CA GLU A 282 -27.12 9.46 -4.65
C GLU A 282 -28.33 8.51 -4.60
N TYR A 283 -28.12 7.28 -4.14
CA TYR A 283 -29.22 6.32 -3.99
C TYR A 283 -30.29 6.83 -3.03
N ALA A 284 -29.92 7.41 -1.89
CA ALA A 284 -30.87 7.89 -0.90
C ALA A 284 -31.72 9.08 -1.38
N GLN A 285 -31.19 9.89 -2.30
CA GLN A 285 -31.90 10.99 -2.95
C GLN A 285 -32.91 10.51 -4.01
N GLN A 286 -32.67 9.37 -4.63
CA GLN A 286 -33.49 8.84 -5.73
C GLN A 286 -34.49 7.77 -5.27
N ARG A 287 -34.12 6.98 -4.27
CA ARG A 287 -34.96 5.87 -3.77
C ARG A 287 -36.10 6.40 -2.93
N GLU A 288 -37.32 6.07 -3.33
CA GLU A 288 -38.52 6.42 -2.57
C GLU A 288 -39.06 5.22 -1.78
N THR A 289 -39.48 5.48 -0.54
CA THR A 289 -40.27 4.61 0.32
C THR A 289 -41.26 5.46 1.13
N PHE A 290 -42.42 4.93 1.42
CA PHE A 290 -43.48 5.66 2.14
C PHE A 290 -43.82 7.03 1.51
N GLY A 291 -43.72 7.12 0.16
CA GLY A 291 -44.12 8.29 -0.62
C GLY A 291 -43.12 9.45 -0.65
N ARG A 292 -41.85 9.22 -0.26
CA ARG A 292 -40.80 10.24 -0.30
C ARG A 292 -39.40 9.62 -0.46
N PRO A 293 -38.40 10.38 -0.92
CA PRO A 293 -37.02 9.95 -0.94
C PRO A 293 -36.54 9.52 0.45
N ILE A 294 -35.74 8.43 0.50
CA ILE A 294 -35.32 7.89 1.81
C ILE A 294 -34.37 8.82 2.57
N ILE A 295 -33.69 9.74 1.91
CA ILE A 295 -32.86 10.79 2.53
C ILE A 295 -33.67 11.66 3.51
N GLU A 296 -34.98 11.81 3.33
CA GLU A 296 -35.86 12.59 4.23
C GLU A 296 -36.13 11.89 5.57
N ASN A 297 -35.71 10.63 5.72
CA ASN A 297 -35.76 9.95 7.01
C ASN A 297 -34.55 10.32 7.85
N GLN A 298 -34.76 10.87 9.04
CA GLN A 298 -33.71 11.39 9.92
C GLN A 298 -32.57 10.39 10.16
N SER A 299 -32.87 9.11 10.36
CA SER A 299 -31.86 8.10 10.63
C SER A 299 -30.91 7.91 9.43
N ILE A 300 -31.39 7.99 8.19
CA ILE A 300 -30.58 7.92 6.97
C ILE A 300 -29.78 9.21 6.79
N ALA A 301 -30.45 10.37 6.95
CA ALA A 301 -29.80 11.68 6.84
C ALA A 301 -28.66 11.84 7.85
N PHE A 302 -28.87 11.41 9.11
CA PHE A 302 -27.85 11.48 10.16
C PHE A 302 -26.70 10.52 9.89
N THR A 303 -26.97 9.30 9.40
CA THR A 303 -25.93 8.36 9.01
C THR A 303 -25.06 8.93 7.90
N LEU A 304 -25.66 9.54 6.87
CA LEU A 304 -24.89 10.19 5.79
C LEU A 304 -24.09 11.40 6.29
N ALA A 305 -24.64 12.19 7.23
CA ALA A 305 -23.91 13.30 7.84
C ALA A 305 -22.68 12.80 8.62
N ASP A 306 -22.83 11.74 9.41
CA ASP A 306 -21.73 11.11 10.14
C ASP A 306 -20.69 10.52 9.18
N MET A 307 -21.11 9.85 8.10
CA MET A 307 -20.21 9.33 7.08
C MET A 307 -19.35 10.45 6.48
N ARG A 308 -19.96 11.57 6.10
CA ARG A 308 -19.24 12.72 5.55
C ARG A 308 -18.23 13.29 6.54
N MET A 309 -18.66 13.53 7.77
CA MET A 309 -17.80 14.06 8.84
C MET A 309 -16.59 13.15 9.12
N GLU A 310 -16.82 11.86 9.23
CA GLU A 310 -15.78 10.87 9.53
C GLU A 310 -14.76 10.70 8.40
N ILE A 311 -15.23 10.76 7.14
CA ILE A 311 -14.37 10.72 5.95
C ILE A 311 -13.48 11.97 5.89
N ASP A 312 -14.04 13.16 6.11
CA ASP A 312 -13.26 14.41 6.12
C ASP A 312 -12.27 14.43 7.28
N ALA A 313 -12.64 13.96 8.47
CA ALA A 313 -11.72 13.84 9.60
C ALA A 313 -10.56 12.86 9.30
N ALA A 314 -10.84 11.74 8.63
CA ALA A 314 -9.81 10.79 8.23
C ALA A 314 -8.86 11.39 7.18
N ARG A 315 -9.39 12.09 6.17
CA ARG A 315 -8.60 12.80 5.13
C ARG A 315 -7.67 13.83 5.76
N LEU A 316 -8.16 14.63 6.71
CA LEU A 316 -7.34 15.64 7.39
C LEU A 316 -6.20 15.03 8.19
N LEU A 317 -6.41 13.88 8.85
CA LEU A 317 -5.34 13.15 9.51
C LEU A 317 -4.32 12.58 8.52
N VAL A 318 -4.78 12.09 7.37
CA VAL A 318 -3.90 11.63 6.28
C VAL A 318 -3.04 12.78 5.75
N TRP A 319 -3.63 13.91 5.43
CA TRP A 319 -2.91 15.08 4.92
C TRP A 319 -1.90 15.62 5.94
N ARG A 320 -2.32 15.74 7.23
CA ARG A 320 -1.41 16.13 8.29
C ARG A 320 -0.23 15.19 8.42
N ALA A 321 -0.47 13.87 8.37
CA ALA A 321 0.59 12.88 8.47
C ALA A 321 1.52 12.92 7.24
N ALA A 322 1.00 13.07 6.04
CA ALA A 322 1.79 13.20 4.82
C ALA A 322 2.71 14.44 4.89
N TRP A 323 2.15 15.58 5.27
CA TRP A 323 2.92 16.83 5.44
C TRP A 323 4.02 16.69 6.51
N LEU A 324 3.71 16.10 7.67
CA LEU A 324 4.71 15.86 8.73
C LEU A 324 5.80 14.91 8.27
N GLY A 325 5.46 13.85 7.56
CA GLY A 325 6.43 12.90 7.01
C GLY A 325 7.47 13.59 6.12
N ARG A 326 7.07 14.64 5.42
CA ARG A 326 7.93 15.44 4.55
C ARG A 326 8.65 16.56 5.29
N ASN A 327 8.00 17.22 6.27
CA ASN A 327 8.45 18.51 6.84
C ASN A 327 8.90 18.44 8.31
N GLY A 328 9.17 17.33 8.89
CA GLY A 328 9.63 17.31 10.28
C GLY A 328 9.65 15.92 10.92
N GLY A 329 9.10 14.95 10.24
CA GLY A 329 8.95 13.58 10.74
C GLY A 329 7.83 13.42 11.76
N PHE A 330 7.57 12.16 12.09
CA PHE A 330 6.53 11.79 13.06
C PHE A 330 7.07 11.85 14.49
N THR A 331 6.30 12.44 15.40
CA THR A 331 6.65 12.59 16.82
C THR A 331 5.74 11.80 17.74
N ALA A 332 4.48 11.59 17.36
CA ALA A 332 3.45 10.93 18.16
C ALA A 332 2.79 9.75 17.44
N GLY A 333 3.40 9.23 16.36
CA GLY A 333 2.85 8.14 15.55
C GLY A 333 1.79 8.58 14.55
N GLU A 334 1.93 9.78 13.98
CA GLU A 334 0.93 10.40 13.10
C GLU A 334 0.67 9.57 11.84
N GLY A 335 1.69 8.93 11.25
CA GLY A 335 1.51 7.99 10.15
C GLY A 335 0.61 6.82 10.55
N SER A 336 0.81 6.26 11.73
CA SER A 336 -0.06 5.21 12.29
C SER A 336 -1.47 5.72 12.59
N MET A 337 -1.62 6.92 13.14
CA MET A 337 -2.93 7.53 13.42
C MET A 337 -3.75 7.68 12.12
N SER A 338 -3.13 8.14 11.04
CA SER A 338 -3.80 8.35 9.76
C SER A 338 -4.34 7.04 9.19
N LYS A 339 -3.51 6.00 9.14
CA LYS A 339 -3.88 4.67 8.63
C LYS A 339 -4.94 4.00 9.49
N LEU A 340 -4.81 4.05 10.81
CA LEU A 340 -5.75 3.50 11.78
C LEU A 340 -7.13 4.14 11.64
N LYS A 341 -7.19 5.48 11.61
CA LYS A 341 -8.46 6.20 11.46
C LYS A 341 -9.11 5.91 10.11
N ALA A 342 -8.35 5.99 9.03
CA ALA A 342 -8.87 5.78 7.69
C ALA A 342 -9.40 4.36 7.46
N GLY A 343 -8.69 3.31 7.92
CA GLY A 343 -9.15 1.92 7.82
C GLY A 343 -10.48 1.69 8.55
N ARG A 344 -10.59 2.18 9.79
CA ARG A 344 -11.84 2.11 10.57
C ARG A 344 -13.00 2.82 9.88
N VAL A 345 -12.74 4.02 9.37
CA VAL A 345 -13.76 4.80 8.65
C VAL A 345 -14.19 4.09 7.37
N ALA A 346 -13.25 3.53 6.61
CA ALA A 346 -13.58 2.83 5.37
C ALA A 346 -14.46 1.60 5.62
N THR A 347 -14.10 0.77 6.59
CA THR A 347 -14.90 -0.42 6.94
C THR A 347 -16.29 -0.01 7.45
N TRP A 348 -16.37 1.00 8.31
CA TRP A 348 -17.64 1.49 8.85
C TRP A 348 -18.51 2.17 7.78
N ALA A 349 -17.96 3.08 6.98
CA ALA A 349 -18.72 3.82 5.99
C ALA A 349 -19.26 2.91 4.87
N THR A 350 -18.48 1.93 4.42
CA THR A 350 -18.92 0.97 3.40
C THR A 350 -20.02 0.04 3.93
N GLU A 351 -19.97 -0.36 5.20
CA GLU A 351 -21.04 -1.10 5.87
C GLU A 351 -22.32 -0.26 5.96
N ARG A 352 -22.21 1.04 6.33
CA ARG A 352 -23.36 1.96 6.34
C ARG A 352 -23.96 2.17 4.94
N ALA A 353 -23.13 2.23 3.91
CA ALA A 353 -23.61 2.31 2.53
C ALA A 353 -24.44 1.08 2.12
N ILE A 354 -23.99 -0.13 2.46
CA ILE A 354 -24.80 -1.36 2.26
C ILE A 354 -26.14 -1.23 2.99
N GLN A 355 -26.14 -0.80 4.25
CA GLN A 355 -27.35 -0.67 5.04
C GLN A 355 -28.34 0.34 4.46
N ILE A 356 -27.85 1.49 3.95
CA ILE A 356 -28.69 2.52 3.29
C ILE A 356 -29.34 1.98 2.02
N LEU A 357 -28.59 1.21 1.20
CA LEU A 357 -29.11 0.61 -0.01
C LEU A 357 -30.05 -0.58 0.28
N GLY A 358 -30.05 -1.13 1.49
CA GLY A 358 -30.86 -2.27 1.89
C GLY A 358 -30.57 -3.52 1.05
N GLY A 359 -31.60 -4.21 0.56
CA GLY A 359 -31.43 -5.40 -0.28
C GLY A 359 -30.55 -5.18 -1.51
N ASN A 360 -30.65 -4.01 -2.13
CA ASN A 360 -29.79 -3.65 -3.27
C ASN A 360 -28.31 -3.57 -2.88
N GLY A 361 -27.99 -3.07 -1.69
CA GLY A 361 -26.61 -3.00 -1.18
C GLY A 361 -25.99 -4.38 -0.90
N TYR A 362 -26.81 -5.42 -0.74
CA TYR A 362 -26.37 -6.79 -0.48
C TYR A 362 -26.13 -7.58 -1.77
N THR A 363 -26.54 -7.07 -2.92
CA THR A 363 -26.36 -7.70 -4.22
C THR A 363 -25.13 -7.16 -4.95
N ARG A 364 -24.56 -7.96 -5.85
CA ARG A 364 -23.44 -7.54 -6.71
C ARG A 364 -23.84 -6.58 -7.84
N GLU A 365 -25.11 -6.20 -7.93
CA GLU A 365 -25.58 -5.22 -8.91
C GLU A 365 -25.17 -3.79 -8.55
N PHE A 366 -25.00 -3.53 -7.25
CA PHE A 366 -24.52 -2.25 -6.72
C PHE A 366 -23.09 -2.37 -6.20
N PRO A 367 -22.25 -1.33 -6.33
CA PRO A 367 -20.83 -1.43 -6.06
C PRO A 367 -20.47 -1.48 -4.56
N VAL A 368 -21.40 -1.13 -3.65
CA VAL A 368 -21.09 -0.94 -2.24
C VAL A 368 -20.66 -2.22 -1.52
N GLU A 369 -21.15 -3.39 -1.95
CA GLU A 369 -20.72 -4.68 -1.39
C GLU A 369 -19.26 -4.97 -1.73
N ARG A 370 -18.81 -4.66 -2.97
CA ARG A 370 -17.41 -4.79 -3.39
C ARG A 370 -16.54 -3.81 -2.62
N MET A 371 -16.97 -2.54 -2.50
CA MET A 371 -16.26 -1.52 -1.73
C MET A 371 -16.09 -1.96 -0.26
N HIS A 372 -17.08 -2.63 0.33
CA HIS A 372 -16.97 -3.14 1.70
C HIS A 372 -15.98 -4.32 1.80
N ARG A 373 -15.96 -5.23 0.82
CA ARG A 373 -14.96 -6.30 0.77
C ARG A 373 -13.55 -5.73 0.64
N ASP A 374 -13.38 -4.71 -0.18
CA ASP A 374 -12.10 -4.03 -0.41
C ASP A 374 -11.63 -3.24 0.82
N ALA A 375 -12.56 -2.55 1.50
CA ALA A 375 -12.26 -1.76 2.70
C ALA A 375 -11.66 -2.59 3.85
N LYS A 376 -12.06 -3.86 3.98
CA LYS A 376 -11.66 -4.69 5.13
C LYS A 376 -10.16 -4.90 5.24
N ILE A 377 -9.43 -4.92 4.14
CA ILE A 377 -7.97 -5.16 4.19
C ILE A 377 -7.22 -4.03 4.91
N TYR A 378 -7.77 -2.80 4.93
CA TYR A 378 -7.13 -1.64 5.55
C TYR A 378 -7.04 -1.73 7.08
N ASP A 379 -7.74 -2.66 7.70
CA ASP A 379 -7.56 -2.99 9.13
C ASP A 379 -6.40 -4.01 9.34
N ILE A 380 -5.89 -4.64 8.28
CA ILE A 380 -5.03 -5.82 8.36
C ILE A 380 -3.62 -5.53 7.81
N PHE A 381 -3.50 -5.18 6.52
CA PHE A 381 -2.20 -5.04 5.87
C PHE A 381 -1.48 -3.73 6.26
N GLU A 382 -0.19 -3.59 5.89
CA GLU A 382 0.66 -2.44 6.25
C GLU A 382 0.73 -2.18 7.78
N GLY A 383 0.58 -3.27 8.55
CA GLY A 383 0.44 -3.27 10.00
C GLY A 383 -1.02 -3.24 10.44
N THR A 384 -1.42 -4.28 11.19
CA THR A 384 -2.78 -4.40 11.68
C THR A 384 -3.21 -3.19 12.52
N GLU A 385 -4.51 -3.03 12.69
CA GLU A 385 -5.08 -1.99 13.56
C GLU A 385 -4.39 -1.97 14.92
N GLN A 386 -4.18 -3.16 15.53
CA GLN A 386 -3.53 -3.32 16.83
C GLN A 386 -2.05 -2.88 16.80
N ILE A 387 -1.35 -3.15 15.70
CA ILE A 387 0.04 -2.67 15.53
C ILE A 387 0.07 -1.14 15.41
N GLN A 388 -0.89 -0.53 14.70
CA GLN A 388 -0.99 0.94 14.64
C GLN A 388 -1.26 1.54 16.03
N GLN A 389 -2.19 0.95 16.79
CA GLN A 389 -2.46 1.36 18.17
C GLN A 389 -1.23 1.24 19.05
N LEU A 390 -0.46 0.14 18.93
CA LEU A 390 0.77 -0.08 19.67
C LEU A 390 1.84 0.98 19.36
N VAL A 391 2.01 1.32 18.07
CA VAL A 391 2.96 2.37 17.65
C VAL A 391 2.58 3.72 18.25
N VAL A 392 1.30 4.10 18.17
CA VAL A 392 0.80 5.35 18.77
C VAL A 392 0.99 5.35 20.28
N ALA A 393 0.61 4.26 20.96
CA ALA A 393 0.73 4.15 22.42
C ALA A 393 2.19 4.26 22.90
N ARG A 394 3.13 3.64 22.17
CA ARG A 394 4.58 3.76 22.45
C ARG A 394 5.07 5.19 22.23
N ALA A 395 4.63 5.84 21.15
CA ALA A 395 5.06 7.20 20.83
C ALA A 395 4.59 8.22 21.88
N ILE A 396 3.32 8.17 22.30
CA ILE A 396 2.77 9.12 23.28
C ILE A 396 3.23 8.86 24.73
N SER A 397 3.55 7.61 25.06
CA SER A 397 3.97 7.24 26.43
C SER A 397 5.49 7.29 26.64
N GLY A 398 6.26 7.21 25.56
CA GLY A 398 7.71 7.04 25.61
C GLY A 398 8.16 5.70 26.21
N LYS A 399 7.23 4.74 26.41
CA LYS A 399 7.48 3.46 27.07
C LYS A 399 7.46 2.30 26.08
N HIS A 400 8.23 1.27 26.39
CA HIS A 400 8.10 -0.01 25.73
C HIS A 400 6.81 -0.68 26.23
N ILE A 401 5.88 -0.93 25.31
CA ILE A 401 4.63 -1.68 25.54
C ILE A 401 4.78 -2.97 24.73
N ALA A 402 4.66 -4.10 25.42
CA ALA A 402 4.78 -5.43 24.81
C ALA A 402 3.51 -5.80 24.01
#